data_1237b59d987ee072ff2ffdab5e8927a8
#
_entry.id   1237b59d987ee072ff2ffdab5e8927a8
#
_cell.length_a   1.000
_cell.length_b   1.000
_cell.length_c   1.000
_cell.angle_alpha   90.00
_cell.angle_beta   90.00
_cell.angle_gamma   90.00
#
_symmetry.space_group_name_H-M   'P 1'
#
loop_
_entity.id
_entity.type
_entity.pdbx_description
1 polymer ?
#
loop_
_entity_poly.entity_id
_entity_poly.type
_entity_poly.pdbx_seq_one_letter_code
_entity_poly.pdbx_strand_id
1 'polypeptide(L)'
;MKTLHIADTAQVRSGDVTDVYFIRTREVLRHKGQSRHVCMEVFLKSFPDPRYRWGVFAGLEEVCVLLEGRPVTVEALPEGSVFFTNEPVMYIEGDYLDFGELETAILGCLCQASGIATKASRFRTACGDRGLASFGARRIHPSIAPMVERAAFIGGCDGVATVACARLIGEKPVGTMPHSLVILLGDTVSAALAFDEVVDEAVPRVILIDTFQDEKFEAVRVAESLGERLSAVRLDTPASRRGKFRAILEEVRWELDLRGFRHVKLFTSGGLELEDV
;
A
#
# COMPACT_ATOMS: atom_id res chain seq x y z
N MET A 1 -24.24 -18.75 -6.28
CA MET A 1 -23.30 -18.51 -5.16
C MET A 1 -23.34 -17.01 -4.84
N LYS A 2 -23.42 -16.59 -3.55
CA LYS A 2 -23.31 -15.16 -3.21
C LYS A 2 -21.86 -14.72 -3.42
N THR A 3 -21.65 -13.64 -4.16
CA THR A 3 -20.33 -13.05 -4.44
C THR A 3 -20.10 -11.80 -3.59
N LEU A 4 -18.84 -11.35 -3.48
CA LEU A 4 -18.54 -10.03 -2.95
C LEU A 4 -19.12 -8.96 -3.87
N HIS A 5 -19.45 -7.77 -3.33
CA HIS A 5 -20.00 -6.65 -4.11
C HIS A 5 -18.86 -5.89 -4.83
N ILE A 6 -18.16 -6.61 -5.71
CA ILE A 6 -17.10 -6.08 -6.56
C ILE A 6 -17.34 -6.56 -8.00
N ALA A 7 -16.91 -5.77 -8.95
CA ALA A 7 -16.83 -6.20 -10.35
C ALA A 7 -15.65 -7.17 -10.53
N ASP A 8 -15.83 -8.17 -11.37
CA ASP A 8 -14.72 -8.99 -11.83
C ASP A 8 -14.02 -8.36 -13.06
N THR A 9 -12.87 -8.89 -13.44
CA THR A 9 -12.10 -8.37 -14.58
C THR A 9 -12.90 -8.41 -15.89
N ALA A 10 -13.76 -9.41 -16.10
CA ALA A 10 -14.56 -9.50 -17.32
C ALA A 10 -15.59 -8.39 -17.39
N GLN A 11 -16.26 -8.07 -16.27
CA GLN A 11 -17.22 -6.97 -16.17
C GLN A 11 -16.53 -5.60 -16.39
N VAL A 12 -15.32 -5.40 -15.86
CA VAL A 12 -14.59 -4.14 -16.10
C VAL A 12 -14.18 -4.03 -17.58
N ARG A 13 -13.66 -5.10 -18.18
CA ARG A 13 -13.25 -5.13 -19.60
C ARG A 13 -14.41 -5.02 -20.58
N SER A 14 -15.61 -5.48 -20.22
CA SER A 14 -16.82 -5.37 -21.06
C SER A 14 -17.41 -3.95 -21.09
N GLY A 15 -16.96 -3.06 -20.19
CA GLY A 15 -17.53 -1.74 -20.04
C GLY A 15 -18.77 -1.69 -19.14
N ASP A 16 -19.06 -2.75 -18.36
CA ASP A 16 -20.18 -2.75 -17.41
C ASP A 16 -19.92 -1.81 -16.23
N VAL A 17 -18.63 -1.51 -15.96
CA VAL A 17 -18.18 -0.60 -14.92
C VAL A 17 -17.76 0.73 -15.55
N THR A 18 -18.74 1.44 -16.10
CA THR A 18 -18.53 2.76 -16.69
C THR A 18 -19.70 3.69 -16.37
N ASP A 19 -19.46 4.99 -16.46
CA ASP A 19 -20.54 5.95 -16.39
C ASP A 19 -21.48 5.78 -17.58
N VAL A 20 -22.78 5.73 -17.33
CA VAL A 20 -23.80 5.40 -18.34
C VAL A 20 -23.78 6.33 -19.56
N TYR A 21 -23.26 7.55 -19.41
CA TYR A 21 -23.15 8.46 -20.55
C TYR A 21 -22.16 7.99 -21.62
N PHE A 22 -21.14 7.22 -21.26
CA PHE A 22 -20.24 6.59 -22.25
C PHE A 22 -20.96 5.52 -23.08
N ILE A 23 -21.81 4.71 -22.42
CA ILE A 23 -22.64 3.73 -23.14
C ILE A 23 -23.58 4.45 -24.11
N ARG A 24 -24.25 5.50 -23.67
CA ARG A 24 -25.14 6.33 -24.53
C ARG A 24 -24.36 6.99 -25.66
N THR A 25 -23.17 7.47 -25.42
CA THR A 25 -22.29 8.04 -26.47
C THR A 25 -21.99 6.97 -27.53
N ARG A 26 -21.58 5.78 -27.11
CA ARG A 26 -21.33 4.65 -28.01
C ARG A 26 -22.56 4.29 -28.86
N GLU A 27 -23.75 4.23 -28.25
CA GLU A 27 -25.01 3.96 -28.95
C GLU A 27 -25.31 5.03 -30.01
N VAL A 28 -25.16 6.31 -29.66
CA VAL A 28 -25.40 7.43 -30.59
C VAL A 28 -24.43 7.37 -31.75
N LEU A 29 -23.14 7.18 -31.50
CA LEU A 29 -22.12 7.13 -32.54
C LEU A 29 -22.34 5.94 -33.48
N ARG A 30 -22.66 4.74 -32.94
CA ARG A 30 -22.99 3.55 -33.74
C ARG A 30 -24.24 3.77 -34.61
N HIS A 31 -25.29 4.35 -34.04
CA HIS A 31 -26.52 4.67 -34.78
C HIS A 31 -26.26 5.66 -35.94
N LYS A 32 -25.36 6.60 -35.75
CA LYS A 32 -24.96 7.56 -36.79
C LYS A 32 -23.94 7.01 -37.78
N GLY A 33 -23.44 5.80 -37.57
CA GLY A 33 -22.35 5.24 -38.37
C GLY A 33 -21.08 6.05 -38.31
N GLN A 34 -20.81 6.67 -37.14
CA GLN A 34 -19.66 7.57 -36.95
C GLN A 34 -18.70 6.97 -35.93
N SER A 35 -17.45 6.89 -36.30
CA SER A 35 -16.31 6.74 -35.42
C SER A 35 -15.27 7.81 -35.79
N ARG A 36 -14.44 8.16 -34.83
CA ARG A 36 -13.34 9.11 -35.06
C ARG A 36 -12.07 8.51 -34.50
N HIS A 37 -11.02 8.57 -35.27
CA HIS A 37 -9.68 8.33 -34.76
C HIS A 37 -9.29 9.51 -33.87
N VAL A 38 -8.91 9.26 -32.64
CA VAL A 38 -8.60 10.26 -31.62
C VAL A 38 -7.33 9.90 -30.89
N CYS A 39 -6.63 10.91 -30.40
CA CYS A 39 -5.56 10.75 -29.41
C CYS A 39 -6.04 11.43 -28.12
N MET A 40 -6.20 10.66 -27.06
CA MET A 40 -6.69 11.15 -25.78
C MET A 40 -5.55 11.21 -24.76
N GLU A 41 -5.45 12.34 -24.07
CA GLU A 41 -4.46 12.57 -23.02
C GLU A 41 -5.05 12.27 -21.66
N VAL A 42 -4.26 11.62 -20.80
CA VAL A 42 -4.56 11.46 -19.38
C VAL A 42 -3.61 12.34 -18.56
N PHE A 43 -4.16 13.20 -17.75
CA PHE A 43 -3.40 14.09 -16.87
C PHE A 43 -4.18 14.45 -15.60
N LEU A 44 -3.49 14.91 -14.57
CA LEU A 44 -4.09 15.38 -13.33
C LEU A 44 -4.30 16.89 -13.36
N LYS A 45 -5.54 17.35 -13.11
CA LYS A 45 -5.86 18.80 -13.04
C LYS A 45 -5.37 19.44 -11.74
N SER A 46 -5.57 18.76 -10.61
CA SER A 46 -5.17 19.26 -9.30
C SER A 46 -5.00 18.11 -8.32
N PHE A 47 -4.10 18.26 -7.36
CA PHE A 47 -4.01 17.35 -6.22
C PHE A 47 -5.14 17.66 -5.21
N PRO A 48 -5.64 16.64 -4.47
CA PRO A 48 -6.66 16.85 -3.43
C PRO A 48 -6.13 17.69 -2.26
N ASP A 49 -4.85 17.65 -1.96
CA ASP A 49 -4.19 18.49 -0.98
C ASP A 49 -3.35 19.55 -1.72
N PRO A 50 -3.61 20.86 -1.52
CA PRO A 50 -2.90 21.93 -2.22
C PRO A 50 -1.41 22.04 -1.86
N ARG A 51 -0.97 21.36 -0.77
CA ARG A 51 0.45 21.24 -0.41
C ARG A 51 1.21 20.31 -1.35
N TYR A 52 0.50 19.43 -2.08
CA TYR A 52 1.09 18.50 -3.02
C TYR A 52 1.46 19.19 -4.33
N ARG A 53 2.72 19.08 -4.72
CA ARG A 53 3.27 19.67 -5.95
C ARG A 53 3.57 18.65 -7.02
N TRP A 54 3.66 17.38 -6.66
CA TRP A 54 3.99 16.27 -7.54
C TRP A 54 3.29 14.99 -7.08
N GLY A 55 3.14 14.05 -8.01
CA GLY A 55 2.64 12.71 -7.77
C GLY A 55 3.59 11.65 -8.32
N VAL A 56 3.31 10.38 -7.98
CA VAL A 56 3.99 9.21 -8.52
C VAL A 56 3.00 8.42 -9.35
N PHE A 57 3.33 8.17 -10.60
CA PHE A 57 2.48 7.47 -11.56
C PHE A 57 2.46 5.97 -11.27
N ALA A 58 1.27 5.37 -11.21
CA ALA A 58 1.04 3.94 -11.01
C ALA A 58 -0.33 3.53 -11.55
N GLY A 59 -0.54 2.22 -11.75
CA GLY A 59 -1.79 1.65 -12.27
C GLY A 59 -1.77 1.37 -13.78
N LEU A 60 -0.65 1.58 -14.45
CA LEU A 60 -0.51 1.35 -15.89
C LEU A 60 -0.69 -0.12 -16.27
N GLU A 61 -0.18 -1.06 -15.47
CA GLU A 61 -0.35 -2.50 -15.73
C GLU A 61 -1.83 -2.90 -15.82
N GLU A 62 -2.68 -2.38 -14.92
CA GLU A 62 -4.12 -2.65 -14.95
C GLU A 62 -4.77 -2.03 -16.19
N VAL A 63 -4.36 -0.83 -16.60
CA VAL A 63 -4.82 -0.20 -17.85
C VAL A 63 -4.42 -1.02 -19.06
N CYS A 64 -3.21 -1.55 -19.11
CA CYS A 64 -2.77 -2.45 -20.18
C CYS A 64 -3.66 -3.71 -20.26
N VAL A 65 -4.03 -4.30 -19.12
CA VAL A 65 -4.98 -5.43 -19.07
C VAL A 65 -6.36 -5.04 -19.61
N LEU A 66 -6.85 -3.82 -19.31
CA LEU A 66 -8.14 -3.35 -19.85
C LEU A 66 -8.12 -3.16 -21.36
N LEU A 67 -7.02 -2.68 -21.91
CA LEU A 67 -6.86 -2.36 -23.33
C LEU A 67 -6.34 -3.53 -24.18
N GLU A 68 -5.91 -4.62 -23.55
CA GLU A 68 -5.39 -5.79 -24.26
C GLU A 68 -6.36 -6.34 -25.31
N GLY A 69 -5.87 -6.51 -26.54
CA GLY A 69 -6.65 -6.99 -27.68
C GLY A 69 -7.54 -5.93 -28.37
N ARG A 70 -7.51 -4.67 -27.92
CA ARG A 70 -8.15 -3.54 -28.58
C ARG A 70 -7.17 -2.90 -29.57
N PRO A 71 -7.66 -2.41 -30.74
CA PRO A 71 -6.81 -1.80 -31.77
C PRO A 71 -6.43 -0.35 -31.40
N VAL A 72 -5.67 -0.18 -30.33
CA VAL A 72 -5.22 1.13 -29.80
C VAL A 72 -3.71 1.13 -29.58
N THR A 73 -3.11 2.30 -29.66
CA THR A 73 -1.73 2.54 -29.25
C THR A 73 -1.74 3.27 -27.91
N VAL A 74 -0.89 2.83 -26.98
CA VAL A 74 -0.73 3.45 -25.67
C VAL A 74 0.72 3.90 -25.50
N GLU A 75 0.91 5.18 -25.22
CA GLU A 75 2.18 5.74 -24.78
C GLU A 75 2.02 6.30 -23.37
N ALA A 76 2.90 5.92 -22.44
CA ALA A 76 2.79 6.32 -21.05
C ALA A 76 4.15 6.50 -20.40
N LEU A 77 4.18 7.27 -19.31
CA LEU A 77 5.31 7.27 -18.40
C LEU A 77 5.48 5.88 -17.77
N PRO A 78 6.70 5.44 -17.48
CA PRO A 78 6.90 4.26 -16.64
C PRO A 78 6.29 4.44 -15.25
N GLU A 79 5.73 3.36 -14.68
CA GLU A 79 5.31 3.41 -13.27
C GLU A 79 6.47 3.78 -12.34
N GLY A 80 6.19 4.54 -11.31
CA GLY A 80 7.21 5.14 -10.42
C GLY A 80 7.72 6.51 -10.89
N SER A 81 7.39 6.95 -12.09
CA SER A 81 7.75 8.30 -12.56
C SER A 81 7.06 9.39 -11.75
N VAL A 82 7.80 10.45 -11.47
CA VAL A 82 7.23 11.68 -10.89
C VAL A 82 6.52 12.46 -11.99
N PHE A 83 5.33 12.97 -11.69
CA PHE A 83 4.55 13.84 -12.60
C PHE A 83 3.98 15.06 -11.86
N PHE A 84 3.60 16.07 -12.63
CA PHE A 84 3.01 17.31 -12.13
C PHE A 84 1.60 17.52 -12.71
N THR A 85 0.88 18.49 -12.16
CA THR A 85 -0.45 18.86 -12.68
C THR A 85 -0.35 19.39 -14.12
N ASN A 86 -1.34 19.02 -14.94
CA ASN A 86 -1.45 19.37 -16.37
C ASN A 86 -0.32 18.82 -17.27
N GLU A 87 0.47 17.89 -16.77
CA GLU A 87 1.40 17.10 -17.59
C GLU A 87 0.74 15.77 -17.97
N PRO A 88 0.68 15.43 -19.26
CA PRO A 88 0.18 14.14 -19.69
C PRO A 88 1.05 12.99 -19.13
N VAL A 89 0.41 12.01 -18.50
CA VAL A 89 1.06 10.79 -18.00
C VAL A 89 0.87 9.63 -18.96
N MET A 90 -0.13 9.72 -19.84
CA MET A 90 -0.46 8.69 -20.81
C MET A 90 -1.23 9.27 -21.99
N TYR A 91 -1.02 8.70 -23.16
CA TYR A 91 -1.81 8.89 -24.38
C TYR A 91 -2.43 7.58 -24.82
N ILE A 92 -3.66 7.64 -25.31
CA ILE A 92 -4.33 6.51 -25.95
C ILE A 92 -4.79 6.98 -27.33
N GLU A 93 -4.32 6.32 -28.37
CA GLU A 93 -4.65 6.62 -29.77
C GLU A 93 -5.36 5.45 -30.42
N GLY A 94 -6.49 5.71 -31.08
CA GLY A 94 -7.31 4.73 -31.79
C GLY A 94 -8.70 5.28 -32.12
N ASP A 95 -9.54 4.41 -32.68
CA ASP A 95 -10.95 4.77 -32.89
C ASP A 95 -11.68 4.85 -31.54
N TYR A 96 -12.37 5.97 -31.30
CA TYR A 96 -13.06 6.20 -30.01
C TYR A 96 -14.00 5.05 -29.61
N LEU A 97 -14.68 4.41 -30.59
CA LEU A 97 -15.57 3.29 -30.31
C LEU A 97 -14.86 2.02 -29.79
N ASP A 98 -13.53 1.95 -29.90
CA ASP A 98 -12.76 0.79 -29.44
C ASP A 98 -12.38 0.89 -27.97
N PHE A 99 -12.33 2.09 -27.37
CA PHE A 99 -11.88 2.26 -25.98
C PHE A 99 -12.63 3.31 -25.16
N GLY A 100 -13.41 4.21 -25.75
CA GLY A 100 -14.03 5.33 -25.07
C GLY A 100 -14.95 4.91 -23.91
N GLU A 101 -15.58 3.73 -23.99
CA GLU A 101 -16.40 3.19 -22.90
C GLU A 101 -15.59 2.79 -21.65
N LEU A 102 -14.27 2.63 -21.79
CA LEU A 102 -13.39 2.26 -20.67
C LEU A 102 -12.82 3.46 -19.90
N GLU A 103 -13.13 4.70 -20.30
CA GLU A 103 -12.58 5.90 -19.68
C GLU A 103 -12.72 5.88 -18.14
N THR A 104 -13.92 5.56 -17.63
CA THR A 104 -14.14 5.46 -16.18
C THR A 104 -13.20 4.46 -15.51
N ALA A 105 -13.03 3.27 -16.09
CA ALA A 105 -12.18 2.24 -15.53
C ALA A 105 -10.70 2.60 -15.61
N ILE A 106 -10.24 3.14 -16.75
CA ILE A 106 -8.87 3.60 -16.97
C ILE A 106 -8.49 4.67 -15.94
N LEU A 107 -9.31 5.71 -15.82
CA LEU A 107 -9.08 6.79 -14.87
C LEU A 107 -9.14 6.30 -13.43
N GLY A 108 -10.03 5.35 -13.12
CA GLY A 108 -10.15 4.74 -11.79
C GLY A 108 -8.88 4.00 -11.37
N CYS A 109 -8.33 3.15 -12.24
CA CYS A 109 -7.08 2.42 -12.00
C CYS A 109 -5.91 3.40 -11.75
N LEU A 110 -5.73 4.36 -12.63
CA LEU A 110 -4.62 5.32 -12.53
C LEU A 110 -4.76 6.25 -11.31
N CYS A 111 -5.95 6.77 -11.05
CA CYS A 111 -6.21 7.70 -9.96
C CYS A 111 -5.93 7.07 -8.60
N GLN A 112 -6.45 5.86 -8.35
CA GLN A 112 -6.30 5.19 -7.06
C GLN A 112 -4.86 4.73 -6.83
N ALA A 113 -4.25 4.07 -7.81
CA ALA A 113 -2.89 3.58 -7.69
C ALA A 113 -1.88 4.74 -7.54
N SER A 114 -1.98 5.79 -8.39
CA SER A 114 -1.10 6.95 -8.31
C SER A 114 -1.27 7.73 -6.99
N GLY A 115 -2.50 7.83 -6.47
CA GLY A 115 -2.76 8.48 -5.18
C GLY A 115 -2.05 7.76 -4.02
N ILE A 116 -2.12 6.42 -4.00
CA ILE A 116 -1.46 5.58 -3.00
C ILE A 116 0.07 5.64 -3.14
N ALA A 117 0.59 5.47 -4.36
CA ALA A 117 2.02 5.56 -4.63
C ALA A 117 2.59 6.94 -4.24
N THR A 118 1.85 8.02 -4.52
CA THR A 118 2.21 9.37 -4.11
C THR A 118 2.27 9.51 -2.59
N LYS A 119 1.29 8.99 -1.85
CA LYS A 119 1.32 9.02 -0.38
C LYS A 119 2.49 8.21 0.16
N ALA A 120 2.72 7.00 -0.33
CA ALA A 120 3.85 6.15 0.07
C ALA A 120 5.20 6.83 -0.19
N SER A 121 5.37 7.48 -1.34
CA SER A 121 6.59 8.19 -1.69
C SER A 121 6.89 9.38 -0.76
N ARG A 122 5.85 10.05 -0.24
CA ARG A 122 6.03 11.09 0.80
C ARG A 122 6.53 10.51 2.10
N PHE A 123 5.98 9.37 2.52
CA PHE A 123 6.50 8.65 3.68
C PHE A 123 7.95 8.19 3.45
N ARG A 124 8.27 7.67 2.26
CA ARG A 124 9.65 7.31 1.91
C ARG A 124 10.60 8.50 2.03
N THR A 125 10.19 9.66 1.53
CA THR A 125 10.98 10.89 1.62
C THR A 125 11.23 11.31 3.08
N ALA A 126 10.22 11.19 3.95
CA ALA A 126 10.33 11.51 5.38
C ALA A 126 11.15 10.47 6.14
N CYS A 127 10.99 9.18 5.83
CA CYS A 127 11.74 8.08 6.46
C CYS A 127 13.22 8.08 6.10
N GLY A 128 13.60 8.63 4.93
CA GLY A 128 14.97 8.49 4.41
C GLY A 128 15.37 7.03 4.26
N ASP A 129 16.46 6.60 4.89
CA ASP A 129 16.97 5.23 4.81
C ASP A 129 16.32 4.25 5.81
N ARG A 130 15.33 4.70 6.60
CA ARG A 130 14.61 3.80 7.52
C ARG A 130 13.67 2.88 6.76
N GLY A 131 13.45 1.66 7.27
CA GLY A 131 12.50 0.71 6.69
C GLY A 131 11.06 1.26 6.72
N LEU A 132 10.35 1.08 5.61
CA LEU A 132 8.96 1.47 5.43
C LEU A 132 8.15 0.30 4.89
N ALA A 133 7.14 -0.17 5.64
CA ALA A 133 6.27 -1.26 5.23
C ALA A 133 4.81 -0.82 5.10
N SER A 134 4.11 -1.34 4.09
CA SER A 134 2.67 -1.12 3.91
C SER A 134 1.87 -2.08 4.78
N PHE A 135 1.15 -1.57 5.78
CA PHE A 135 0.29 -2.34 6.69
C PHE A 135 -1.19 -1.91 6.63
N GLY A 136 -1.60 -1.28 5.52
CA GLY A 136 -2.93 -0.71 5.33
C GLY A 136 -4.04 -1.69 4.92
N ALA A 137 -3.75 -2.94 4.60
CA ALA A 137 -4.67 -3.90 3.98
C ALA A 137 -6.02 -4.05 4.71
N ARG A 138 -6.02 -4.04 6.06
CA ARG A 138 -7.26 -4.14 6.86
C ARG A 138 -8.19 -2.91 6.78
N ARG A 139 -7.75 -1.83 6.16
CA ARG A 139 -8.51 -0.56 6.06
C ARG A 139 -9.14 -0.33 4.70
N ILE A 140 -9.03 -1.32 3.82
CA ILE A 140 -9.55 -1.32 2.46
C ILE A 140 -10.31 -2.61 2.20
N HIS A 141 -11.10 -2.62 1.12
CA HIS A 141 -11.77 -3.85 0.70
C HIS A 141 -10.73 -4.92 0.32
N PRO A 142 -10.84 -6.17 0.82
CA PRO A 142 -9.81 -7.20 0.62
C PRO A 142 -9.50 -7.51 -0.84
N SER A 143 -10.46 -7.33 -1.74
CA SER A 143 -10.27 -7.59 -3.18
C SER A 143 -9.32 -6.61 -3.87
N ILE A 144 -9.17 -5.40 -3.32
CA ILE A 144 -8.26 -4.40 -3.88
C ILE A 144 -6.95 -4.27 -3.07
N ALA A 145 -6.79 -5.05 -2.00
CA ALA A 145 -5.60 -4.98 -1.17
C ALA A 145 -4.29 -5.22 -1.94
N PRO A 146 -4.22 -6.18 -2.89
CA PRO A 146 -3.00 -6.38 -3.68
C PRO A 146 -2.62 -5.16 -4.52
N MET A 147 -3.60 -4.51 -5.16
CA MET A 147 -3.38 -3.29 -5.95
C MET A 147 -2.87 -2.15 -5.07
N VAL A 148 -3.50 -1.94 -3.90
CA VAL A 148 -3.12 -0.87 -2.96
C VAL A 148 -1.70 -1.08 -2.44
N GLU A 149 -1.34 -2.30 -2.05
CA GLU A 149 0.00 -2.59 -1.56
C GLU A 149 1.06 -2.54 -2.66
N ARG A 150 0.73 -2.99 -3.89
CA ARG A 150 1.61 -2.84 -5.05
C ARG A 150 1.89 -1.35 -5.35
N ALA A 151 0.85 -0.53 -5.33
CA ALA A 151 1.01 0.91 -5.51
C ALA A 151 1.88 1.55 -4.42
N ALA A 152 1.73 1.11 -3.15
CA ALA A 152 2.59 1.54 -2.06
C ALA A 152 4.05 1.10 -2.26
N PHE A 153 4.28 -0.10 -2.78
CA PHE A 153 5.61 -0.61 -3.11
C PHE A 153 6.26 0.22 -4.23
N ILE A 154 5.53 0.54 -5.31
CA ILE A 154 5.97 1.47 -6.37
C ILE A 154 6.33 2.83 -5.77
N GLY A 155 5.56 3.31 -4.80
CA GLY A 155 5.81 4.55 -4.06
C GLY A 155 6.99 4.51 -3.08
N GLY A 156 7.70 3.37 -2.97
CA GLY A 156 8.92 3.24 -2.18
C GLY A 156 8.77 2.55 -0.82
N CYS A 157 7.69 1.80 -0.58
CA CYS A 157 7.66 0.86 0.54
C CYS A 157 8.61 -0.31 0.28
N ASP A 158 9.34 -0.73 1.33
CA ASP A 158 10.29 -1.86 1.26
C ASP A 158 9.59 -3.21 1.37
N GLY A 159 8.32 -3.24 1.76
CA GLY A 159 7.56 -4.48 1.94
C GLY A 159 6.07 -4.29 2.01
N VAL A 160 5.36 -5.39 1.75
CA VAL A 160 3.90 -5.49 1.72
C VAL A 160 3.43 -6.59 2.67
N ALA A 161 2.24 -6.44 3.25
CA ALA A 161 1.78 -7.31 4.32
C ALA A 161 0.97 -8.53 3.82
N THR A 162 0.26 -8.42 2.68
CA THR A 162 -0.59 -9.51 2.22
C THR A 162 0.18 -10.52 1.36
N VAL A 163 -0.10 -11.80 1.58
CA VAL A 163 0.47 -12.90 0.78
C VAL A 163 0.12 -12.75 -0.71
N ALA A 164 -1.08 -12.24 -1.00
CA ALA A 164 -1.53 -12.05 -2.38
C ALA A 164 -0.70 -10.99 -3.12
N CYS A 165 -0.43 -9.85 -2.47
CA CYS A 165 0.41 -8.81 -3.06
C CYS A 165 1.87 -9.25 -3.15
N ALA A 166 2.42 -9.84 -2.09
CA ALA A 166 3.79 -10.33 -2.08
C ALA A 166 4.05 -11.29 -3.27
N ARG A 167 3.10 -12.20 -3.53
CA ARG A 167 3.15 -13.09 -4.69
C ARG A 167 3.08 -12.34 -6.02
N LEU A 168 2.24 -11.29 -6.10
CA LEU A 168 2.08 -10.47 -7.31
C LEU A 168 3.38 -9.75 -7.70
N ILE A 169 4.12 -9.25 -6.71
CA ILE A 169 5.37 -8.49 -6.94
C ILE A 169 6.65 -9.35 -6.85
N GLY A 170 6.51 -10.67 -6.61
CA GLY A 170 7.66 -11.58 -6.49
C GLY A 170 8.46 -11.46 -5.19
N GLU A 171 7.85 -10.89 -4.14
CA GLU A 171 8.49 -10.64 -2.85
C GLU A 171 7.97 -11.58 -1.74
N LYS A 172 8.61 -11.55 -0.57
CA LYS A 172 8.08 -12.19 0.64
C LYS A 172 7.21 -11.19 1.42
N PRO A 173 6.07 -11.66 1.99
CA PRO A 173 5.25 -10.77 2.80
C PRO A 173 5.98 -10.38 4.08
N VAL A 174 5.85 -9.10 4.46
CA VAL A 174 6.38 -8.55 5.70
C VAL A 174 5.27 -8.54 6.75
N GLY A 175 5.57 -9.04 7.93
CA GLY A 175 4.63 -9.06 9.04
C GLY A 175 5.33 -9.31 10.36
N THR A 176 4.58 -9.08 11.44
CA THR A 176 4.99 -9.32 12.82
C THR A 176 3.93 -10.15 13.50
N MET A 177 4.00 -10.30 14.82
CA MET A 177 2.92 -10.93 15.57
C MET A 177 1.80 -9.93 15.92
N PRO A 178 0.52 -10.36 15.96
CA PRO A 178 -0.59 -9.50 16.34
C PRO A 178 -0.83 -9.51 17.86
N HIS A 179 -1.51 -8.47 18.38
CA HIS A 179 -2.00 -8.43 19.78
C HIS A 179 -2.80 -9.69 20.19
N SER A 180 -3.58 -10.25 19.26
CA SER A 180 -4.38 -11.45 19.53
C SER A 180 -3.52 -12.64 19.94
N LEU A 181 -2.33 -12.82 19.38
CA LEU A 181 -1.42 -13.90 19.81
C LEU A 181 -0.97 -13.69 21.25
N VAL A 182 -0.59 -12.45 21.61
CA VAL A 182 -0.18 -12.10 22.98
C VAL A 182 -1.33 -12.34 23.97
N ILE A 183 -2.54 -11.90 23.61
CA ILE A 183 -3.74 -12.08 24.45
C ILE A 183 -4.08 -13.55 24.63
N LEU A 184 -4.02 -14.36 23.58
CA LEU A 184 -4.36 -15.78 23.63
C LEU A 184 -3.36 -16.61 24.47
N LEU A 185 -2.09 -16.20 24.48
CA LEU A 185 -1.03 -16.85 25.27
C LEU A 185 -0.87 -16.23 26.66
N GLY A 186 -1.54 -15.08 26.91
CA GLY A 186 -1.64 -14.44 28.23
C GLY A 186 -0.41 -13.65 28.69
N ASP A 187 0.69 -13.69 27.94
CA ASP A 187 1.93 -12.98 28.25
C ASP A 187 2.75 -12.71 26.99
N THR A 188 3.40 -11.55 26.94
CA THR A 188 4.20 -11.11 25.77
C THR A 188 5.42 -11.99 25.55
N VAL A 189 6.12 -12.39 26.62
CA VAL A 189 7.32 -13.25 26.51
C VAL A 189 6.92 -14.65 26.07
N SER A 190 5.85 -15.20 26.61
CA SER A 190 5.32 -16.50 26.17
C SER A 190 4.94 -16.50 24.69
N ALA A 191 4.34 -15.42 24.22
CA ALA A 191 4.01 -15.23 22.80
C ALA A 191 5.27 -15.09 21.92
N ALA A 192 6.27 -14.37 22.40
CA ALA A 192 7.54 -14.19 21.70
C ALA A 192 8.31 -15.51 21.53
N LEU A 193 8.38 -16.32 22.62
CA LEU A 193 9.03 -17.62 22.59
C LEU A 193 8.28 -18.62 21.70
N ALA A 194 6.96 -18.66 21.76
CA ALA A 194 6.15 -19.52 20.90
C ALA A 194 6.29 -19.11 19.41
N PHE A 195 6.33 -17.81 19.12
CA PHE A 195 6.58 -17.32 17.77
C PHE A 195 7.96 -17.74 17.26
N ASP A 196 8.98 -17.64 18.10
CA ASP A 196 10.35 -18.01 17.77
C ASP A 196 10.51 -19.53 17.54
N GLU A 197 9.80 -20.34 18.30
CA GLU A 197 9.82 -21.81 18.18
C GLU A 197 9.16 -22.32 16.89
N VAL A 198 8.06 -21.67 16.45
CA VAL A 198 7.18 -22.22 15.40
C VAL A 198 7.42 -21.55 14.03
N VAL A 199 7.75 -20.27 14.01
CA VAL A 199 7.89 -19.52 12.76
C VAL A 199 9.28 -19.71 12.16
N ASP A 200 9.32 -19.91 10.84
CA ASP A 200 10.56 -20.09 10.06
C ASP A 200 11.64 -19.08 10.51
N GLU A 201 12.85 -19.57 10.74
CA GLU A 201 13.99 -18.76 11.22
C GLU A 201 14.38 -17.62 10.28
N ALA A 202 14.04 -17.72 8.98
CA ALA A 202 14.27 -16.65 8.01
C ALA A 202 13.32 -15.45 8.24
N VAL A 203 12.27 -15.57 9.05
CA VAL A 203 11.37 -14.48 9.40
C VAL A 203 11.97 -13.70 10.58
N PRO A 204 12.20 -12.38 10.44
CA PRO A 204 12.74 -11.58 11.54
C PRO A 204 11.84 -11.61 12.79
N ARG A 205 12.45 -11.78 13.96
CA ARG A 205 11.74 -11.74 15.25
C ARG A 205 11.43 -10.30 15.62
N VAL A 206 10.30 -9.80 15.09
CA VAL A 206 9.75 -8.47 15.41
C VAL A 206 8.58 -8.64 16.37
N ILE A 207 8.80 -8.33 17.62
CA ILE A 207 7.87 -8.65 18.72
C ILE A 207 7.08 -7.41 19.12
N LEU A 208 5.75 -7.56 19.20
CA LEU A 208 4.81 -6.53 19.65
C LEU A 208 4.83 -6.39 21.16
N ILE A 209 5.06 -5.17 21.68
CA ILE A 209 5.36 -4.96 23.10
C ILE A 209 4.35 -4.09 23.86
N ASP A 210 3.31 -3.61 23.22
CA ASP A 210 2.34 -2.65 23.79
C ASP A 210 0.97 -3.27 24.10
N THR A 211 0.91 -4.58 24.40
CA THR A 211 -0.36 -5.27 24.64
C THR A 211 -0.84 -5.16 26.09
N PHE A 212 -0.02 -5.46 27.06
CA PHE A 212 -0.43 -5.57 28.47
C PHE A 212 0.20 -4.56 29.41
N GLN A 213 1.47 -4.20 29.20
CA GLN A 213 2.24 -3.39 30.09
C GLN A 213 2.89 -2.21 29.36
N ASP A 214 3.67 -1.43 30.11
CA ASP A 214 4.50 -0.35 29.58
C ASP A 214 5.54 -0.88 28.59
N GLU A 215 5.70 -0.21 27.48
CA GLU A 215 6.50 -0.64 26.33
C GLU A 215 7.97 -0.88 26.70
N LYS A 216 8.55 -0.08 27.58
CA LYS A 216 9.97 -0.27 27.98
C LYS A 216 10.18 -1.54 28.78
N PHE A 217 9.27 -1.87 29.70
CA PHE A 217 9.38 -3.12 30.49
C PHE A 217 9.20 -4.34 29.62
N GLU A 218 8.22 -4.32 28.71
CA GLU A 218 8.01 -5.42 27.78
C GLU A 218 9.19 -5.56 26.80
N ALA A 219 9.76 -4.46 26.30
CA ALA A 219 10.95 -4.47 25.46
C ALA A 219 12.13 -5.18 26.15
N VAL A 220 12.38 -4.86 27.41
CA VAL A 220 13.46 -5.48 28.19
C VAL A 220 13.19 -6.97 28.41
N ARG A 221 11.99 -7.35 28.87
CA ARG A 221 11.60 -8.74 29.12
C ARG A 221 11.77 -9.62 27.86
N VAL A 222 11.33 -9.11 26.72
CA VAL A 222 11.45 -9.82 25.45
C VAL A 222 12.90 -9.90 25.01
N ALA A 223 13.67 -8.82 25.13
CA ALA A 223 15.09 -8.80 24.76
C ALA A 223 15.92 -9.78 25.61
N GLU A 224 15.68 -9.83 26.92
CA GLU A 224 16.33 -10.80 27.81
C GLU A 224 15.97 -12.25 27.49
N SER A 225 14.75 -12.50 26.99
CA SER A 225 14.26 -13.84 26.66
C SER A 225 14.74 -14.37 25.31
N LEU A 226 14.81 -13.52 24.28
CA LEU A 226 15.22 -13.90 22.92
C LEU A 226 16.71 -13.64 22.64
N GLY A 227 17.32 -12.70 23.35
CA GLY A 227 18.75 -12.33 23.14
C GLY A 227 19.02 -11.87 21.74
N GLU A 228 20.07 -12.40 21.13
CA GLU A 228 20.53 -12.06 19.77
C GLU A 228 19.52 -12.42 18.66
N ARG A 229 18.52 -13.27 18.94
CA ARG A 229 17.48 -13.63 17.97
C ARG A 229 16.44 -12.54 17.78
N LEU A 230 16.31 -11.61 18.74
CA LEU A 230 15.39 -10.49 18.64
C LEU A 230 15.86 -9.47 17.62
N SER A 231 15.13 -9.33 16.52
CA SER A 231 15.48 -8.37 15.45
C SER A 231 14.95 -6.96 15.74
N ALA A 232 13.73 -6.86 16.27
CA ALA A 232 13.11 -5.58 16.60
C ALA A 232 11.99 -5.74 17.65
N VAL A 233 11.67 -4.66 18.34
CA VAL A 233 10.44 -4.50 19.11
C VAL A 233 9.50 -3.57 18.36
N ARG A 234 8.19 -3.90 18.33
CA ARG A 234 7.17 -3.12 17.65
C ARG A 234 6.23 -2.45 18.63
N LEU A 235 6.05 -1.14 18.43
CA LEU A 235 5.08 -0.31 19.12
C LEU A 235 3.93 0.01 18.14
N ASP A 236 2.70 -0.40 18.49
CA ASP A 236 1.48 -0.17 17.71
C ASP A 236 0.51 0.76 18.45
N THR A 237 1.03 1.52 19.40
CA THR A 237 0.27 2.36 20.32
C THR A 237 -0.53 3.43 19.54
N PRO A 238 -1.87 3.43 19.62
CA PRO A 238 -2.70 4.35 18.86
C PRO A 238 -2.51 5.81 19.29
N ALA A 239 -2.70 6.75 18.37
CA ALA A 239 -2.49 8.18 18.59
C ALA A 239 -3.18 8.72 19.86
N SER A 240 -4.36 8.19 20.20
CA SER A 240 -5.11 8.57 21.41
C SER A 240 -4.42 8.20 22.73
N ARG A 241 -3.41 7.32 22.71
CA ARG A 241 -2.68 6.82 23.90
C ARG A 241 -1.18 7.07 23.85
N ARG A 242 -0.64 7.48 22.70
CA ARG A 242 0.82 7.65 22.49
C ARG A 242 1.44 8.81 23.30
N GLY A 243 0.66 9.86 23.58
CA GLY A 243 1.23 11.04 24.20
C GLY A 243 2.41 11.61 23.40
N LYS A 244 3.58 11.73 24.03
CA LYS A 244 4.84 12.12 23.40
C LYS A 244 5.56 10.89 22.85
N PHE A 245 5.12 10.38 21.70
CA PHE A 245 5.59 9.11 21.15
C PHE A 245 7.11 9.01 20.98
N ARG A 246 7.74 10.09 20.55
CA ARG A 246 9.20 10.18 20.47
C ARG A 246 9.89 9.90 21.80
N ALA A 247 9.36 10.44 22.91
CA ALA A 247 9.93 10.21 24.23
C ALA A 247 9.84 8.73 24.66
N ILE A 248 8.74 8.04 24.31
CA ILE A 248 8.61 6.59 24.56
C ILE A 248 9.65 5.82 23.75
N LEU A 249 9.85 6.15 22.48
CA LEU A 249 10.87 5.51 21.65
C LEU A 249 12.29 5.72 22.18
N GLU A 250 12.60 6.94 22.61
CA GLU A 250 13.90 7.30 23.22
C GLU A 250 14.12 6.53 24.52
N GLU A 251 13.08 6.36 25.35
CA GLU A 251 13.14 5.59 26.59
C GLU A 251 13.35 4.08 26.32
N VAL A 252 12.59 3.50 25.40
CA VAL A 252 12.78 2.10 24.99
C VAL A 252 14.17 1.87 24.44
N ARG A 253 14.67 2.76 23.58
CA ARG A 253 16.02 2.68 23.02
C ARG A 253 17.08 2.73 24.10
N TRP A 254 16.96 3.67 25.04
CA TRP A 254 17.90 3.84 26.13
C TRP A 254 17.97 2.59 27.04
N GLU A 255 16.82 2.02 27.40
CA GLU A 255 16.75 0.80 28.23
C GLU A 255 17.37 -0.43 27.53
N LEU A 256 17.14 -0.59 26.23
CA LEU A 256 17.76 -1.65 25.43
C LEU A 256 19.27 -1.48 25.33
N ASP A 257 19.74 -0.25 25.10
CA ASP A 257 21.17 0.08 24.98
C ASP A 257 21.92 -0.14 26.31
N LEU A 258 21.29 0.25 27.43
CA LEU A 258 21.85 0.06 28.77
C LEU A 258 22.13 -1.42 29.09
N ARG A 259 21.30 -2.32 28.52
CA ARG A 259 21.41 -3.78 28.73
C ARG A 259 22.19 -4.49 27.62
N GLY A 260 22.77 -3.74 26.68
CA GLY A 260 23.58 -4.31 25.61
C GLY A 260 22.83 -4.72 24.35
N PHE A 261 21.51 -4.53 24.28
CA PHE A 261 20.66 -4.89 23.13
C PHE A 261 20.63 -3.81 22.03
N ARG A 262 21.80 -3.29 21.66
CA ARG A 262 21.95 -2.24 20.64
C ARG A 262 21.54 -2.68 19.24
N HIS A 263 21.62 -3.98 18.94
CA HIS A 263 21.22 -4.56 17.66
C HIS A 263 19.70 -4.56 17.44
N VAL A 264 18.91 -4.54 18.52
CA VAL A 264 17.45 -4.57 18.44
C VAL A 264 16.92 -3.25 17.86
N LYS A 265 16.18 -3.34 16.74
CA LYS A 265 15.57 -2.17 16.09
C LYS A 265 14.24 -1.80 16.75
N LEU A 266 13.82 -0.54 16.57
CA LEU A 266 12.47 -0.08 16.93
C LEU A 266 11.62 -0.05 15.67
N PHE A 267 10.46 -0.68 15.71
CA PHE A 267 9.46 -0.68 14.66
C PHE A 267 8.21 0.04 15.15
N THR A 268 7.74 1.04 14.44
CA THR A 268 6.58 1.84 14.82
C THR A 268 5.42 1.64 13.86
N SER A 269 4.20 1.60 14.38
CA SER A 269 2.98 1.47 13.61
C SER A 269 1.79 2.08 14.39
N GLY A 270 0.54 1.94 13.90
CA GLY A 270 -0.63 2.39 14.64
C GLY A 270 -1.20 3.72 14.15
N GLY A 271 -1.35 3.89 12.84
CA GLY A 271 -1.96 5.09 12.26
C GLY A 271 -1.02 6.29 12.31
N LEU A 272 0.21 6.08 11.85
CA LEU A 272 1.20 7.14 11.70
C LEU A 272 0.78 8.11 10.59
N GLU A 273 0.91 9.39 10.87
CA GLU A 273 0.82 10.44 9.86
C GLU A 273 2.23 10.91 9.46
N LEU A 274 2.31 11.73 8.42
CA LEU A 274 3.60 12.17 7.88
C LEU A 274 4.42 12.97 8.90
N GLU A 275 3.73 13.68 9.79
CA GLU A 275 4.31 14.50 10.86
C GLU A 275 4.87 13.66 12.01
N ASP A 276 4.52 12.36 12.09
CA ASP A 276 5.03 11.42 13.11
C ASP A 276 6.40 10.83 12.72
N VAL A 277 6.84 11.00 11.48
CA VAL A 277 8.05 10.41 10.89
C VAL A 277 9.20 11.40 10.84
#